data_e60d08fa762d462a89bac22150868dbe
#
_entry.id   e60d08fa762d462a89bac22150868dbe
#
_cell.length_a   1.000
_cell.length_b   1.000
_cell.length_c   1.000
_cell.angle_alpha   90.00
_cell.angle_beta   90.00
_cell.angle_gamma   90.00
#
_symmetry.space_group_name_H-M   'P 1'
#
loop_
_entity.id
_entity.type
_entity.pdbx_description
1 polymer ?
#
loop_
_entity_poly.entity_id
_entity_poly.type
_entity_poly.pdbx_seq_one_letter_code
_entity_poly.pdbx_strand_id
1 'polypeptide(L)'
;FTASQGLLLMIPNMYKIAAEQLPCVFDVSARTVATQSLNIFGDHSDVMACRQTGFAMLVESSVQEVMDLSPVAHLAAIEGRVPFLNFFDGFRTSHEIQKIEKWDYEDLKEMCNMKAVEEFRAKALNPEHPKMRGSHENGDVFFQHREACNSAYDALPAVVEKYMAKINEKLGTNYDLFNYYGAPDADRVIIAMGSICDVAEEVVDYLTAKGEKVGLVLVRLYRPWVSSA
;
A
#
# COMPACT_ATOMS: atom_id res chain seq x y z
N PHE A 1 -1.80 -8.79 10.57
CA PHE A 1 -3.12 -8.89 9.92
C PHE A 1 -4.20 -8.31 10.82
N THR A 2 -5.05 -7.43 10.28
CA THR A 2 -6.10 -6.76 11.05
C THR A 2 -7.26 -6.26 10.18
N ALA A 3 -8.29 -5.70 10.81
CA ALA A 3 -9.44 -5.07 10.17
C ALA A 3 -10.16 -4.11 11.15
N SER A 4 -10.84 -3.10 10.63
CA SER A 4 -11.80 -2.24 11.35
C SER A 4 -11.23 -1.69 12.68
N GLN A 5 -11.91 -1.89 13.80
CA GLN A 5 -11.48 -1.40 15.11
C GLN A 5 -10.10 -1.90 15.54
N GLY A 6 -9.71 -3.12 15.13
CA GLY A 6 -8.37 -3.65 15.40
C GLY A 6 -7.27 -2.78 14.82
N LEU A 7 -7.48 -2.27 13.59
CA LEU A 7 -6.56 -1.32 12.98
C LEU A 7 -6.54 0.02 13.74
N LEU A 8 -7.72 0.55 14.11
CA LEU A 8 -7.80 1.82 14.83
C LEU A 8 -7.10 1.79 16.19
N LEU A 9 -7.12 0.66 16.89
CA LEU A 9 -6.41 0.47 18.16
C LEU A 9 -4.88 0.59 18.01
N MET A 10 -4.35 0.41 16.80
CA MET A 10 -2.91 0.49 16.52
C MET A 10 -2.43 1.88 16.12
N ILE A 11 -3.34 2.85 15.90
CA ILE A 11 -2.99 4.19 15.41
C ILE A 11 -1.86 4.85 16.21
N PRO A 12 -1.84 4.87 17.54
CA PRO A 12 -0.74 5.48 18.29
C PRO A 12 0.63 4.83 17.98
N ASN A 13 0.66 3.52 17.82
CA ASN A 13 1.87 2.80 17.46
C ASN A 13 2.26 3.01 16.00
N MET A 14 1.27 3.18 15.11
CA MET A 14 1.54 3.46 13.70
C MET A 14 2.30 4.78 13.51
N TYR A 15 1.90 5.86 14.23
CA TYR A 15 2.67 7.11 14.22
C TYR A 15 4.13 6.90 14.63
N LYS A 16 4.35 6.07 15.64
CA LYS A 16 5.70 5.75 16.14
C LYS A 16 6.52 4.96 15.12
N ILE A 17 5.94 3.91 14.57
CA ILE A 17 6.58 3.05 13.56
C ILE A 17 6.98 3.88 12.34
N ALA A 18 6.09 4.74 11.84
CA ALA A 18 6.35 5.59 10.69
C ALA A 18 7.44 6.62 10.96
N ALA A 19 7.38 7.31 12.12
CA ALA A 19 8.35 8.33 12.49
C ALA A 19 9.76 7.77 12.73
N GLU A 20 9.86 6.54 13.22
CA GLU A 20 11.15 5.85 13.39
C GLU A 20 11.64 5.16 12.11
N GLN A 21 10.89 5.26 11.01
CA GLN A 21 11.21 4.66 9.71
C GLN A 21 11.47 3.15 9.82
N LEU A 22 10.59 2.44 10.50
CA LEU A 22 10.68 1.00 10.68
C LEU A 22 9.99 0.27 9.51
N PRO A 23 10.66 -0.64 8.81
CA PRO A 23 10.02 -1.46 7.78
C PRO A 23 8.99 -2.38 8.43
N CYS A 24 7.73 -2.14 8.13
CA CYS A 24 6.60 -2.87 8.69
C CYS A 24 5.48 -2.90 7.65
N VAL A 25 4.75 -3.99 7.56
CA VAL A 25 3.56 -4.10 6.71
C VAL A 25 2.38 -4.55 7.56
N PHE A 26 1.28 -3.82 7.45
CA PHE A 26 -0.01 -4.21 7.98
C PHE A 26 -0.89 -4.65 6.82
N ASP A 27 -1.20 -5.93 6.76
CA ASP A 27 -2.17 -6.46 5.81
C ASP A 27 -3.56 -6.31 6.39
N VAL A 28 -4.41 -5.56 5.71
CA VAL A 28 -5.71 -5.13 6.21
C VAL A 28 -6.82 -5.54 5.27
N SER A 29 -7.73 -6.39 5.74
CA SER A 29 -9.01 -6.57 5.07
C SER A 29 -9.94 -5.43 5.49
N ALA A 30 -9.93 -4.35 4.70
CA ALA A 30 -10.59 -3.09 5.03
C ALA A 30 -12.09 -3.26 5.22
N ARG A 31 -12.62 -2.76 6.32
CA ARG A 31 -14.03 -2.89 6.70
C ARG A 31 -14.56 -1.62 7.35
N THR A 32 -15.87 -1.47 7.29
CA THR A 32 -16.59 -0.43 8.00
C THR A 32 -16.21 -0.41 9.49
N VAL A 33 -15.90 0.77 9.99
CA VAL A 33 -15.77 0.99 11.44
C VAL A 33 -17.16 0.93 12.08
N ALA A 34 -17.31 0.10 13.11
CA ALA A 34 -18.58 -0.01 13.81
C ALA A 34 -18.98 1.34 14.44
N THR A 35 -20.19 1.77 14.18
CA THR A 35 -20.83 2.97 14.73
C THR A 35 -22.12 2.59 15.44
N GLN A 36 -23.29 2.91 14.88
CA GLN A 36 -24.58 2.43 15.43
C GLN A 36 -24.77 0.91 15.29
N SER A 37 -24.07 0.30 14.35
CA SER A 37 -24.00 -1.16 14.16
C SER A 37 -22.74 -1.55 13.42
N LEU A 38 -22.47 -2.86 13.35
CA LEU A 38 -21.40 -3.44 12.56
C LEU A 38 -21.89 -3.77 11.14
N ASN A 39 -21.06 -3.50 10.13
CA ASN A 39 -21.24 -3.99 8.77
C ASN A 39 -19.98 -4.76 8.35
N ILE A 40 -20.18 -5.96 7.81
CA ILE A 40 -19.07 -6.86 7.43
C ILE A 40 -18.55 -6.63 6.01
N PHE A 41 -19.30 -5.89 5.19
CA PHE A 41 -18.90 -5.63 3.81
C PHE A 41 -17.73 -4.65 3.73
N GLY A 42 -17.02 -4.70 2.59
CA GLY A 42 -15.89 -3.83 2.29
C GLY A 42 -16.25 -2.35 2.39
N ASP A 43 -15.37 -1.63 3.05
CA ASP A 43 -15.46 -0.19 3.26
C ASP A 43 -14.05 0.28 3.65
N HIS A 44 -13.68 1.48 3.26
CA HIS A 44 -12.34 1.99 3.53
C HIS A 44 -12.27 2.95 4.73
N SER A 45 -13.32 3.04 5.55
CA SER A 45 -13.35 3.97 6.69
C SER A 45 -12.24 3.71 7.72
N ASP A 46 -11.87 2.45 7.94
CA ASP A 46 -10.79 2.08 8.86
C ASP A 46 -9.40 2.52 8.33
N VAL A 47 -9.07 2.18 7.09
CA VAL A 47 -7.79 2.59 6.48
C VAL A 47 -7.71 4.10 6.26
N MET A 48 -8.84 4.75 5.92
CA MET A 48 -8.91 6.20 5.79
C MET A 48 -8.71 6.91 7.13
N ALA A 49 -9.16 6.34 8.25
CA ALA A 49 -8.84 6.85 9.59
C ALA A 49 -7.33 6.83 9.88
N CYS A 50 -6.61 5.89 9.28
CA CYS A 50 -5.15 5.73 9.47
C CYS A 50 -4.30 6.51 8.45
N ARG A 51 -4.90 7.17 7.44
CA ARG A 51 -4.17 7.82 6.34
C ARG A 51 -3.17 8.90 6.76
N GLN A 52 -3.27 9.42 7.99
CA GLN A 52 -2.39 10.47 8.52
C GLN A 52 -1.23 9.94 9.35
N THR A 53 -1.16 8.63 9.59
CA THR A 53 -0.16 8.02 10.48
C THR A 53 1.26 8.01 9.92
N GLY A 54 1.41 8.23 8.60
CA GLY A 54 2.69 8.16 7.91
C GLY A 54 2.96 6.80 7.26
N PHE A 55 2.04 5.85 7.34
CA PHE A 55 2.11 4.63 6.54
C PHE A 55 1.87 4.93 5.06
N ALA A 56 2.66 4.36 4.18
CA ALA A 56 2.31 4.24 2.77
C ALA A 56 1.07 3.36 2.63
N MET A 57 0.28 3.59 1.60
CA MET A 57 -0.98 2.87 1.42
C MET A 57 -1.02 2.28 0.02
N LEU A 58 -0.93 0.94 -0.04
CA LEU A 58 -1.05 0.13 -1.25
C LEU A 58 -2.39 -0.61 -1.20
N VAL A 59 -3.12 -0.61 -2.31
CA VAL A 59 -4.45 -1.21 -2.39
C VAL A 59 -4.54 -2.20 -3.55
N GLU A 60 -5.20 -3.33 -3.30
CA GLU A 60 -5.45 -4.38 -4.28
C GLU A 60 -6.95 -4.54 -4.53
N SER A 61 -7.31 -4.88 -5.77
CA SER A 61 -8.70 -5.07 -6.19
C SER A 61 -9.17 -6.52 -6.15
N SER A 62 -8.30 -7.48 -6.41
CA SER A 62 -8.63 -8.90 -6.51
C SER A 62 -7.75 -9.79 -5.64
N VAL A 63 -8.13 -11.07 -5.49
CA VAL A 63 -7.34 -12.07 -4.75
C VAL A 63 -5.97 -12.29 -5.39
N GLN A 64 -5.91 -12.26 -6.74
CA GLN A 64 -4.63 -12.37 -7.45
C GLN A 64 -3.74 -11.15 -7.20
N GLU A 65 -4.29 -9.94 -7.26
CA GLU A 65 -3.54 -8.72 -6.95
C GLU A 65 -2.98 -8.73 -5.51
N VAL A 66 -3.75 -9.24 -4.54
CA VAL A 66 -3.24 -9.41 -3.16
C VAL A 66 -2.01 -10.31 -3.13
N MET A 67 -2.02 -11.42 -3.87
CA MET A 67 -0.86 -12.32 -3.97
C MET A 67 0.33 -11.64 -4.64
N ASP A 68 0.09 -10.84 -5.68
CA ASP A 68 1.13 -10.24 -6.51
C ASP A 68 1.73 -8.97 -5.89
N LEU A 69 0.91 -8.14 -5.27
CA LEU A 69 1.33 -6.82 -4.77
C LEU A 69 1.71 -6.80 -3.29
N SER A 70 1.25 -7.75 -2.46
CA SER A 70 1.76 -7.85 -1.08
C SER A 70 3.28 -7.94 -1.01
N PRO A 71 3.98 -8.71 -1.88
CA PRO A 71 5.44 -8.67 -1.95
C PRO A 71 6.00 -7.27 -2.25
N VAL A 72 5.34 -6.45 -3.08
CA VAL A 72 5.76 -5.07 -3.34
C VAL A 72 5.78 -4.27 -2.06
N ALA A 73 4.70 -4.34 -1.26
CA ALA A 73 4.62 -3.64 0.03
C ALA A 73 5.78 -4.02 0.97
N HIS A 74 6.07 -5.33 1.08
CA HIS A 74 7.15 -5.82 1.93
C HIS A 74 8.54 -5.39 1.44
N LEU A 75 8.81 -5.57 0.15
CA LEU A 75 10.11 -5.24 -0.45
C LEU A 75 10.36 -3.73 -0.45
N ALA A 76 9.32 -2.94 -0.74
CA ALA A 76 9.40 -1.48 -0.71
C ALA A 76 9.53 -0.94 0.72
N ALA A 77 8.89 -1.56 1.72
CA ALA A 77 9.07 -1.19 3.12
C ALA A 77 10.52 -1.41 3.59
N ILE A 78 11.13 -2.53 3.20
CA ILE A 78 12.52 -2.85 3.54
C ILE A 78 13.49 -1.83 2.90
N GLU A 79 13.34 -1.53 1.63
CA GLU A 79 14.26 -0.64 0.90
C GLU A 79 13.97 0.83 1.20
N GLY A 80 12.71 1.25 1.13
CA GLY A 80 12.28 2.63 1.30
C GLY A 80 12.23 3.11 2.75
N ARG A 81 12.28 2.20 3.72
CA ARG A 81 12.23 2.51 5.16
C ARG A 81 10.95 3.28 5.54
N VAL A 82 9.87 2.99 4.87
CA VAL A 82 8.51 3.50 5.16
C VAL A 82 7.59 2.30 5.38
N PRO A 83 6.81 2.28 6.46
CA PRO A 83 5.86 1.19 6.70
C PRO A 83 4.66 1.28 5.74
N PHE A 84 4.04 0.14 5.46
CA PHE A 84 2.89 0.04 4.56
C PHE A 84 1.63 -0.42 5.28
N LEU A 85 0.52 0.21 4.93
CA LEU A 85 -0.81 -0.38 4.94
C LEU A 85 -1.02 -1.00 3.57
N ASN A 86 -1.00 -2.32 3.52
CA ASN A 86 -1.34 -3.12 2.37
C ASN A 86 -2.78 -3.58 2.56
N PHE A 87 -3.73 -3.13 1.73
CA PHE A 87 -5.13 -3.39 2.02
C PHE A 87 -5.96 -3.75 0.80
N PHE A 88 -6.95 -4.54 1.05
CA PHE A 88 -7.96 -5.00 0.10
C PHE A 88 -9.33 -5.04 0.78
N ASP A 89 -10.39 -5.14 0.02
CA ASP A 89 -11.76 -5.09 0.58
C ASP A 89 -12.07 -6.31 1.43
N GLY A 90 -12.45 -6.04 2.67
CA GLY A 90 -12.96 -7.07 3.58
C GLY A 90 -14.28 -7.64 3.08
N PHE A 91 -14.48 -8.93 3.27
CA PHE A 91 -15.57 -9.75 2.78
C PHE A 91 -15.57 -9.93 1.25
N ARG A 92 -15.51 -8.87 0.46
CA ARG A 92 -15.50 -8.96 -1.01
C ARG A 92 -14.27 -9.73 -1.51
N THR A 93 -13.07 -9.27 -1.20
CA THR A 93 -11.83 -9.92 -1.59
C THR A 93 -11.38 -10.97 -0.57
N SER A 94 -11.50 -10.67 0.74
CA SER A 94 -10.99 -11.55 1.81
C SER A 94 -11.73 -12.89 1.94
N HIS A 95 -12.96 -13.02 1.45
CA HIS A 95 -13.77 -14.24 1.50
C HIS A 95 -14.03 -14.86 0.13
N GLU A 96 -13.45 -14.28 -0.92
CA GLU A 96 -13.56 -14.81 -2.25
C GLU A 96 -12.68 -16.05 -2.42
N ILE A 97 -13.23 -17.09 -3.07
CA ILE A 97 -12.52 -18.34 -3.36
C ILE A 97 -12.15 -18.33 -4.83
N GLN A 98 -10.89 -18.10 -5.13
CA GLN A 98 -10.36 -18.08 -6.50
C GLN A 98 -9.16 -19.01 -6.62
N LYS A 99 -8.94 -19.53 -7.83
CA LYS A 99 -7.69 -20.16 -8.20
C LYS A 99 -6.72 -19.06 -8.62
N ILE A 100 -5.57 -18.97 -7.93
CA ILE A 100 -4.55 -17.96 -8.17
C ILE A 100 -3.20 -18.60 -8.45
N GLU A 101 -2.34 -17.88 -9.15
CA GLU A 101 -0.91 -18.16 -9.24
C GLU A 101 -0.24 -17.71 -7.93
N LYS A 102 0.72 -18.51 -7.46
CA LYS A 102 1.47 -18.20 -6.23
C LYS A 102 2.96 -18.04 -6.53
N TRP A 103 3.60 -17.23 -5.72
CA TRP A 103 5.05 -17.05 -5.75
C TRP A 103 5.81 -18.28 -5.26
N ASP A 104 6.98 -18.52 -5.85
CA ASP A 104 8.01 -19.34 -5.24
C ASP A 104 8.86 -18.49 -4.28
N TYR A 105 9.29 -19.08 -3.16
CA TYR A 105 10.09 -18.36 -2.16
C TYR A 105 11.45 -17.90 -2.68
N GLU A 106 12.01 -18.64 -3.64
CA GLU A 106 13.26 -18.28 -4.30
C GLU A 106 13.14 -16.97 -5.08
N ASP A 107 12.02 -16.75 -5.79
CA ASP A 107 11.74 -15.50 -6.50
C ASP A 107 11.68 -14.30 -5.55
N LEU A 108 10.95 -14.46 -4.44
CA LEU A 108 10.84 -13.40 -3.42
C LEU A 108 12.20 -13.09 -2.79
N LYS A 109 13.01 -14.11 -2.54
CA LYS A 109 14.35 -13.96 -1.99
C LYS A 109 15.29 -13.24 -2.95
N GLU A 110 15.23 -13.56 -4.25
CA GLU A 110 16.02 -12.90 -5.30
C GLU A 110 15.69 -11.42 -5.41
N MET A 111 14.41 -11.06 -5.29
CA MET A 111 13.97 -9.67 -5.36
C MET A 111 14.37 -8.84 -4.13
N CYS A 112 14.62 -9.49 -2.98
CA CYS A 112 14.88 -8.80 -1.72
C CYS A 112 16.22 -8.06 -1.72
N ASN A 113 16.20 -6.77 -1.35
CA ASN A 113 17.39 -5.97 -1.13
C ASN A 113 18.04 -6.34 0.22
N MET A 114 18.89 -7.38 0.21
CA MET A 114 19.56 -7.84 1.43
C MET A 114 20.49 -6.81 2.06
N LYS A 115 21.06 -5.89 1.26
CA LYS A 115 21.86 -4.78 1.79
C LYS A 115 21.02 -3.87 2.67
N ALA A 116 19.79 -3.54 2.26
CA ALA A 116 18.87 -2.75 3.06
C ALA A 116 18.48 -3.47 4.37
N VAL A 117 18.35 -4.80 4.34
CA VAL A 117 18.11 -5.62 5.54
C VAL A 117 19.31 -5.53 6.51
N GLU A 118 20.53 -5.65 6.00
CA GLU A 118 21.76 -5.56 6.80
C GLU A 118 21.93 -4.17 7.40
N GLU A 119 21.72 -3.13 6.62
CA GLU A 119 21.76 -1.73 7.09
C GLU A 119 20.71 -1.46 8.18
N PHE A 120 19.52 -2.05 8.06
CA PHE A 120 18.51 -1.95 9.12
C PHE A 120 18.96 -2.66 10.40
N ARG A 121 19.45 -3.89 10.28
CA ARG A 121 19.93 -4.67 11.43
C ARG A 121 21.11 -4.00 12.14
N ALA A 122 22.00 -3.35 11.37
CA ALA A 122 23.14 -2.61 11.96
C ALA A 122 22.71 -1.40 12.81
N LYS A 123 21.47 -0.91 12.61
CA LYS A 123 20.88 0.17 13.42
C LYS A 123 20.04 -0.34 14.61
N ALA A 124 19.99 -1.65 14.84
CA ALA A 124 19.28 -2.21 15.98
C ALA A 124 19.88 -1.73 17.30
N LEU A 125 19.04 -1.70 18.35
CA LEU A 125 19.49 -1.40 19.71
C LEU A 125 20.47 -2.47 20.16
N ASN A 126 21.69 -2.05 20.50
CA ASN A 126 22.76 -2.93 20.93
C ASN A 126 23.51 -2.29 22.11
N PRO A 127 23.64 -2.96 23.27
CA PRO A 127 24.35 -2.41 24.43
C PRO A 127 25.83 -2.10 24.15
N GLU A 128 26.48 -2.82 23.24
CA GLU A 128 27.89 -2.56 22.87
C GLU A 128 28.04 -1.37 21.91
N HIS A 129 26.97 -1.04 21.18
CA HIS A 129 26.90 0.12 20.30
C HIS A 129 25.59 0.88 20.57
N PRO A 130 25.49 1.54 21.73
CA PRO A 130 24.23 2.14 22.18
C PRO A 130 23.76 3.25 21.23
N LYS A 131 22.49 3.19 20.89
CA LYS A 131 21.78 4.21 20.11
C LYS A 131 20.50 4.60 20.82
N MET A 132 20.14 5.85 20.76
CA MET A 132 18.89 6.37 21.30
C MET A 132 17.88 6.58 20.17
N ARG A 133 16.66 6.08 20.37
CA ARG A 133 15.53 6.30 19.48
C ARG A 133 14.26 6.50 20.29
N GLY A 134 13.32 7.26 19.75
CA GLY A 134 12.02 7.42 20.38
C GLY A 134 12.06 8.11 21.73
N SER A 135 13.07 8.95 21.96
CA SER A 135 13.21 9.76 23.16
C SER A 135 12.28 10.98 23.16
N HIS A 136 12.40 11.82 24.19
CA HIS A 136 11.76 13.13 24.23
C HIS A 136 12.62 14.15 23.47
N GLU A 137 11.98 14.95 22.63
CA GLU A 137 12.61 16.05 21.90
C GLU A 137 11.88 17.36 22.17
N ASN A 138 12.62 18.45 22.36
CA ASN A 138 12.05 19.78 22.43
C ASN A 138 11.65 20.29 21.04
N GLY A 139 10.82 21.32 20.98
CA GLY A 139 10.24 21.81 19.72
C GLY A 139 11.27 22.27 18.68
N ASP A 140 12.45 22.70 19.11
CA ASP A 140 13.56 23.11 18.25
C ASP A 140 14.17 21.95 17.45
N VAL A 141 14.24 20.74 18.05
CA VAL A 141 14.80 19.54 17.41
C VAL A 141 13.70 18.71 16.76
N PHE A 142 12.53 18.62 17.37
CA PHE A 142 11.43 17.77 16.92
C PHE A 142 11.00 18.12 15.48
N PHE A 143 10.84 19.40 15.18
CA PHE A 143 10.44 19.84 13.83
C PHE A 143 11.46 19.42 12.77
N GLN A 144 12.73 19.62 13.04
CA GLN A 144 13.81 19.28 12.11
C GLN A 144 13.87 17.76 11.82
N HIS A 145 13.68 16.93 12.84
CA HIS A 145 13.63 15.48 12.68
C HIS A 145 12.39 15.04 11.88
N ARG A 146 11.25 15.70 12.07
CA ARG A 146 10.04 15.44 11.25
C ARG A 146 10.27 15.80 9.79
N GLU A 147 10.89 16.94 9.50
CA GLU A 147 11.22 17.35 8.12
C GLU A 147 12.23 16.41 7.45
N ALA A 148 13.20 15.88 8.18
CA ALA A 148 14.20 14.95 7.65
C ALA A 148 13.58 13.65 7.08
N CYS A 149 12.39 13.27 7.54
CA CYS A 149 11.68 12.09 7.02
C CYS A 149 11.13 12.30 5.60
N ASN A 150 10.95 13.53 5.14
CA ASN A 150 10.31 13.83 3.85
C ASN A 150 11.06 13.17 2.68
N SER A 151 12.39 13.15 2.72
CA SER A 151 13.21 12.53 1.67
C SER A 151 12.90 11.05 1.42
N ALA A 152 12.50 10.31 2.48
CA ALA A 152 12.10 8.91 2.35
C ALA A 152 10.75 8.77 1.62
N TYR A 153 9.80 9.67 1.92
CA TYR A 153 8.50 9.68 1.25
C TYR A 153 8.59 10.14 -0.20
N ASP A 154 9.46 11.10 -0.50
CA ASP A 154 9.70 11.59 -1.86
C ASP A 154 10.33 10.50 -2.76
N ALA A 155 11.19 9.66 -2.19
CA ALA A 155 11.84 8.56 -2.91
C ALA A 155 10.95 7.31 -3.05
N LEU A 156 9.92 7.17 -2.21
CA LEU A 156 9.15 5.92 -2.09
C LEU A 156 8.41 5.52 -3.37
N PRO A 157 7.77 6.43 -4.14
CA PRO A 157 7.09 6.05 -5.38
C PRO A 157 8.00 5.29 -6.35
N ALA A 158 9.20 5.79 -6.59
CA ALA A 158 10.17 5.14 -7.46
C ALA A 158 10.61 3.75 -6.95
N VAL A 159 10.65 3.55 -5.63
CA VAL A 159 10.92 2.24 -5.02
C VAL A 159 9.75 1.28 -5.27
N VAL A 160 8.51 1.75 -5.16
CA VAL A 160 7.31 0.96 -5.45
C VAL A 160 7.26 0.56 -6.92
N GLU A 161 7.42 1.52 -7.85
CA GLU A 161 7.50 1.28 -9.30
C GLU A 161 8.56 0.25 -9.65
N LYS A 162 9.75 0.36 -9.06
CA LYS A 162 10.84 -0.61 -9.25
C LYS A 162 10.41 -2.04 -8.90
N TYR A 163 9.69 -2.24 -7.80
CA TYR A 163 9.24 -3.56 -7.40
C TYR A 163 8.04 -4.03 -8.20
N MET A 164 7.11 -3.15 -8.56
CA MET A 164 6.05 -3.46 -9.53
C MET A 164 6.62 -3.91 -10.88
N ALA A 165 7.64 -3.22 -11.39
CA ALA A 165 8.31 -3.61 -12.64
C ALA A 165 8.94 -5.00 -12.57
N LYS A 166 9.56 -5.38 -11.45
CA LYS A 166 10.11 -6.73 -11.26
C LYS A 166 9.01 -7.81 -11.23
N ILE A 167 7.89 -7.51 -10.60
CA ILE A 167 6.70 -8.37 -10.58
C ILE A 167 6.15 -8.55 -12.00
N ASN A 168 5.97 -7.44 -12.71
CA ASN A 168 5.49 -7.43 -14.09
C ASN A 168 6.38 -8.27 -15.01
N GLU A 169 7.70 -8.15 -14.88
CA GLU A 169 8.66 -8.94 -15.66
C GLU A 169 8.49 -10.45 -15.41
N LYS A 170 8.30 -10.85 -14.15
CA LYS A 170 8.17 -12.28 -13.79
C LYS A 170 6.80 -12.87 -14.14
N LEU A 171 5.72 -12.12 -13.99
CA LEU A 171 4.35 -12.60 -14.15
C LEU A 171 3.71 -12.24 -15.50
N GLY A 172 4.31 -11.33 -16.26
CA GLY A 172 3.73 -10.82 -17.50
C GLY A 172 2.53 -9.89 -17.25
N THR A 173 2.50 -9.22 -16.09
CA THR A 173 1.47 -8.26 -15.68
C THR A 173 1.85 -6.82 -16.05
N ASN A 174 1.00 -5.86 -15.74
CA ASN A 174 1.24 -4.43 -16.02
C ASN A 174 0.80 -3.56 -14.83
N TYR A 175 1.27 -3.89 -13.63
CA TYR A 175 1.01 -3.09 -12.43
C TYR A 175 1.81 -1.80 -12.46
N ASP A 176 1.14 -0.70 -12.12
CA ASP A 176 1.74 0.62 -11.95
C ASP A 176 1.10 1.31 -10.74
N LEU A 177 1.62 2.46 -10.32
CA LEU A 177 1.05 3.26 -9.22
C LEU A 177 -0.42 3.61 -9.49
N PHE A 178 -0.72 3.91 -10.76
CA PHE A 178 -2.05 4.08 -11.32
C PHE A 178 -2.10 3.36 -12.67
N ASN A 179 -3.17 2.63 -12.92
CA ASN A 179 -3.42 2.08 -14.23
C ASN A 179 -4.64 2.75 -14.87
N TYR A 180 -4.54 3.06 -16.14
CA TYR A 180 -5.66 3.55 -16.92
C TYR A 180 -6.29 2.42 -17.72
N TYR A 181 -7.63 2.38 -17.73
CA TYR A 181 -8.42 1.44 -18.50
C TYR A 181 -9.55 2.16 -19.23
N GLY A 182 -9.76 1.87 -20.51
CA GLY A 182 -10.88 2.40 -21.31
C GLY A 182 -10.48 3.25 -22.52
N ALA A 183 -11.35 4.15 -22.93
CA ALA A 183 -11.16 4.97 -24.13
C ALA A 183 -9.99 5.95 -23.95
N PRO A 184 -9.03 6.02 -24.90
CA PRO A 184 -7.88 6.92 -24.78
C PRO A 184 -8.26 8.41 -24.85
N ASP A 185 -9.45 8.73 -25.35
CA ASP A 185 -10.03 10.06 -25.47
C ASP A 185 -11.33 10.20 -24.64
N ALA A 186 -11.33 9.59 -23.44
CA ALA A 186 -12.49 9.59 -22.58
C ALA A 186 -12.95 11.00 -22.17
N ASP A 187 -14.25 11.26 -22.30
CA ASP A 187 -14.90 12.50 -21.83
C ASP A 187 -15.17 12.46 -20.32
N ARG A 188 -15.25 11.26 -19.75
CA ARG A 188 -15.52 10.99 -18.34
C ARG A 188 -14.62 9.88 -17.85
N VAL A 189 -13.93 10.13 -16.74
CA VAL A 189 -13.04 9.16 -16.10
C VAL A 189 -13.47 8.95 -14.67
N ILE A 190 -13.61 7.69 -14.28
CA ILE A 190 -13.81 7.27 -12.89
C ILE A 190 -12.43 7.06 -12.27
N ILE A 191 -12.25 7.52 -11.04
CA ILE A 191 -11.06 7.20 -10.23
C ILE A 191 -11.54 6.30 -9.09
N ALA A 192 -11.00 5.10 -9.02
CA ALA A 192 -11.42 4.09 -8.04
C ALA A 192 -10.25 3.29 -7.48
N MET A 193 -10.47 2.60 -6.36
CA MET A 193 -9.52 1.68 -5.75
C MET A 193 -10.27 0.55 -5.03
N GLY A 194 -9.62 -0.62 -4.90
CA GLY A 194 -10.19 -1.81 -4.30
C GLY A 194 -11.10 -2.58 -5.24
N SER A 195 -11.95 -3.46 -4.71
CA SER A 195 -12.72 -4.45 -5.48
C SER A 195 -13.76 -3.85 -6.44
N ILE A 196 -14.09 -2.57 -6.32
CA ILE A 196 -14.95 -1.89 -7.29
C ILE A 196 -14.30 -1.78 -8.68
N CYS A 197 -12.96 -1.85 -8.77
CA CYS A 197 -12.24 -1.69 -10.03
C CYS A 197 -12.62 -2.76 -11.04
N ASP A 198 -12.71 -4.03 -10.65
CA ASP A 198 -13.07 -5.14 -11.54
C ASP A 198 -14.45 -4.92 -12.18
N VAL A 199 -15.43 -4.52 -11.36
CA VAL A 199 -16.78 -4.21 -11.84
C VAL A 199 -16.79 -2.96 -12.73
N ALA A 200 -15.96 -1.97 -12.39
CA ALA A 200 -15.86 -0.74 -13.16
C ALA A 200 -15.25 -0.98 -14.56
N GLU A 201 -14.30 -1.89 -14.69
CA GLU A 201 -13.74 -2.31 -16.00
C GLU A 201 -14.84 -2.92 -16.88
N GLU A 202 -15.64 -3.85 -16.36
CA GLU A 202 -16.77 -4.42 -17.10
C GLU A 202 -17.79 -3.34 -17.54
N VAL A 203 -18.06 -2.36 -16.68
CA VAL A 203 -18.96 -1.25 -17.00
C VAL A 203 -18.34 -0.34 -18.10
N VAL A 204 -17.04 -0.08 -18.02
CA VAL A 204 -16.32 0.69 -19.07
C VAL A 204 -16.42 -0.04 -20.41
N ASP A 205 -16.19 -1.34 -20.45
CA ASP A 205 -16.33 -2.16 -21.68
C ASP A 205 -17.75 -2.10 -22.24
N TYR A 206 -18.75 -2.28 -21.38
CA TYR A 206 -20.15 -2.22 -21.78
C TYR A 206 -20.54 -0.84 -22.37
N LEU A 207 -20.10 0.25 -21.75
CA LEU A 207 -20.40 1.60 -22.23
C LEU A 207 -19.62 1.95 -23.49
N THR A 208 -18.36 1.55 -23.56
CA THR A 208 -17.51 1.73 -24.75
C THR A 208 -18.07 0.99 -25.96
N ALA A 209 -18.60 -0.24 -25.77
CA ALA A 209 -19.29 -0.98 -26.81
C ALA A 209 -20.57 -0.29 -27.33
N LYS A 210 -21.14 0.64 -26.56
CA LYS A 210 -22.26 1.49 -26.94
C LYS A 210 -21.85 2.83 -27.56
N GLY A 211 -20.56 3.08 -27.73
CA GLY A 211 -20.01 4.31 -28.30
C GLY A 211 -19.78 5.43 -27.28
N GLU A 212 -19.88 5.16 -25.98
CA GLU A 212 -19.55 6.13 -24.94
C GLU A 212 -18.03 6.19 -24.75
N LYS A 213 -17.52 7.40 -24.50
CA LYS A 213 -16.09 7.65 -24.23
C LYS A 213 -15.85 7.75 -22.73
N VAL A 214 -15.60 6.60 -22.13
CA VAL A 214 -15.42 6.48 -20.69
C VAL A 214 -14.10 5.79 -20.36
N GLY A 215 -13.54 6.12 -19.20
CA GLY A 215 -12.32 5.52 -18.71
C GLY A 215 -12.35 5.32 -17.20
N LEU A 216 -11.39 4.56 -16.73
CA LEU A 216 -11.16 4.25 -15.31
C LEU A 216 -9.70 4.46 -15.00
N VAL A 217 -9.39 5.12 -13.88
CA VAL A 217 -8.08 5.12 -13.24
C VAL A 217 -8.16 4.25 -12.00
N LEU A 218 -7.41 3.16 -12.03
CA LEU A 218 -7.23 2.27 -10.89
C LEU A 218 -6.08 2.81 -10.04
N VAL A 219 -6.36 3.14 -8.78
CA VAL A 219 -5.35 3.63 -7.84
C VAL A 219 -4.79 2.43 -7.07
N ARG A 220 -3.48 2.18 -7.15
CA ARG A 220 -2.78 1.17 -6.35
C ARG A 220 -1.94 1.80 -5.24
N LEU A 221 -1.17 2.84 -5.53
CA LEU A 221 -0.49 3.60 -4.48
C LEU A 221 -1.31 4.84 -4.11
N TYR A 222 -2.08 4.75 -3.03
CA TYR A 222 -2.85 5.88 -2.54
C TYR A 222 -1.99 6.87 -1.73
N ARG A 223 -0.97 6.38 -1.01
CA ARG A 223 -0.02 7.20 -0.27
C ARG A 223 1.43 6.68 -0.41
N PRO A 224 2.41 7.57 -0.67
CA PRO A 224 2.23 8.99 -1.03
C PRO A 224 1.49 9.14 -2.37
N TRP A 225 0.72 10.22 -2.51
CA TRP A 225 0.03 10.52 -3.77
C TRP A 225 1.00 11.14 -4.77
N VAL A 226 1.03 10.61 -5.98
CA VAL A 226 1.89 11.08 -7.07
C VAL A 226 1.04 11.77 -8.12
N SER A 227 1.00 13.10 -8.10
CA SER A 227 0.15 13.89 -8.99
C SER A 227 0.68 14.03 -10.42
N SER A 228 1.90 13.59 -10.67
CA SER A 228 2.57 13.62 -11.98
C SER A 228 2.53 12.28 -12.73
N ALA A 229 2.04 11.24 -12.10
CA ALA A 229 1.88 9.90 -12.66
C ALA A 229 0.57 9.75 -13.42
#